data_7d5583a5243f155a6d6440570ff3892a
#
_entry.id   7d5583a5243f155a6d6440570ff3892a
#
_cell.length_a   1.000
_cell.length_b   1.000
_cell.length_c   1.000
_cell.angle_alpha   90.00
_cell.angle_beta   90.00
_cell.angle_gamma   90.00
#
_symmetry.space_group_name_H-M   'P 1'
#
loop_
_entity.id
_entity.type
_entity.pdbx_description
1 polymer ?
#
loop_
_entity_poly.entity_id
_entity_poly.type
_entity_poly.pdbx_seq_one_letter_code
_entity_poly.pdbx_strand_id
1 'polypeptide(L)'
;MAQWFNCTSSESSVVNESELILTSLAGILMLGVGSQWIAGRLKIPSILILLCAGIMAGPVTGFIDPDQLLGDLVLPIVSLSVAVILFEGAMTLRVSELKEIGRPLLMLLTLGVAITGVVCAAGAYYILEFDLTKSILLGSILTVTGPTVVGPLLQHIRPIGKVGPLARWEGIVVDPIGAVLAVLAFAGAQAMESSKLEDAAFNGVFGFLQTFGVGAALGVLAAMLLRVMLRRHWINDHLQNPFVLMMVVLTFTASNLLYHESGLVAVTVMGLVLANQHQVAVGHILRFKENLSVLLISSLFIVLTARLDLQQFANFGWRGPAFLALVILVARPLSVMLSTIGCGLPINERLFLSWLAPRGIVAAAVASVFALKLGDADKFVAAAFIVIVGTVVVYGLTADWLARRLGLSIANPQGVLIASAHSGARAIAEALKKLNIPVQLVDTNPSNIRAARMEGLPTLFANILSQHIHDLNLGGLGRLLALTSNDEVNVLAAGRGAELFGRKESYRLGINSTGASRRDASSGMLEGRVLFGPGATYQELDRRFGEGQVVKATKLSTNFRTTDSCRNTRPP
;
A
#
# COMPACT_ATOMS: atom_id res chain seq x y z
N MET A 1 34.39 -1.88 53.43
CA MET A 1 34.65 -0.94 52.34
C MET A 1 34.66 -1.56 50.93
N ALA A 2 34.92 -2.86 50.77
CA ALA A 2 34.92 -3.54 49.45
C ALA A 2 33.51 -3.87 48.88
N GLN A 3 32.46 -3.90 49.70
CA GLN A 3 31.10 -4.17 49.22
C GLN A 3 30.38 -2.94 48.62
N TRP A 4 30.83 -1.71 48.90
CA TRP A 4 30.26 -0.48 48.33
C TRP A 4 30.75 -0.17 46.90
N PHE A 5 31.93 -0.65 46.53
CA PHE A 5 32.47 -0.44 45.18
C PHE A 5 31.84 -1.35 44.11
N ASN A 6 31.28 -2.51 44.50
CA ASN A 6 30.59 -3.38 43.54
C ASN A 6 29.16 -2.98 43.23
N CYS A 7 28.48 -2.18 44.07
CA CYS A 7 27.13 -1.67 43.76
C CYS A 7 27.15 -0.51 42.75
N THR A 8 28.16 0.36 42.81
CA THR A 8 28.24 1.52 41.90
C THR A 8 28.62 1.14 40.48
N SER A 9 29.38 0.06 40.28
CA SER A 9 29.73 -0.43 38.94
C SER A 9 28.55 -1.13 38.24
N SER A 10 27.67 -1.80 38.97
CA SER A 10 26.49 -2.44 38.42
C SER A 10 25.37 -1.41 38.09
N GLU A 11 25.20 -0.38 38.90
CA GLU A 11 24.23 0.70 38.60
C GLU A 11 24.65 1.55 37.40
N SER A 12 25.95 1.84 37.26
CA SER A 12 26.43 2.60 36.07
C SER A 12 26.34 1.81 34.78
N SER A 13 26.48 0.46 34.81
CA SER A 13 26.29 -0.37 33.62
C SER A 13 24.83 -0.49 33.23
N VAL A 14 23.92 -0.62 34.16
CA VAL A 14 22.47 -0.69 33.92
C VAL A 14 21.92 0.64 33.42
N VAL A 15 22.40 1.77 33.94
CA VAL A 15 22.02 3.11 33.43
C VAL A 15 22.51 3.30 32.00
N ASN A 16 23.74 2.88 31.66
CA ASN A 16 24.27 2.95 30.29
C ASN A 16 23.50 2.05 29.31
N GLU A 17 23.07 0.85 29.72
CA GLU A 17 22.26 -0.03 28.86
C GLU A 17 20.86 0.57 28.59
N SER A 18 20.19 1.12 29.60
CA SER A 18 18.86 1.72 29.41
C SER A 18 18.90 2.97 28.54
N GLU A 19 19.94 3.80 28.65
CA GLU A 19 20.14 4.97 27.78
C GLU A 19 20.46 4.54 26.33
N LEU A 20 21.22 3.49 26.12
CA LEU A 20 21.52 2.93 24.81
C LEU A 20 20.23 2.39 24.15
N ILE A 21 19.41 1.67 24.89
CA ILE A 21 18.12 1.17 24.41
C ILE A 21 17.19 2.33 24.01
N LEU A 22 17.10 3.36 24.85
CA LEU A 22 16.26 4.52 24.59
C LEU A 22 16.73 5.29 23.33
N THR A 23 18.05 5.53 23.19
CA THR A 23 18.62 6.23 22.05
C THR A 23 18.46 5.44 20.75
N SER A 24 18.60 4.10 20.79
CA SER A 24 18.39 3.23 19.63
C SER A 24 16.93 3.18 19.21
N LEU A 25 15.98 3.09 20.15
CA LEU A 25 14.54 3.15 19.84
C LEU A 25 14.15 4.52 19.25
N ALA A 26 14.64 5.61 19.84
CA ALA A 26 14.44 6.95 19.29
C ALA A 26 15.07 7.08 17.90
N GLY A 27 16.25 6.50 17.69
CA GLY A 27 16.95 6.44 16.40
C GLY A 27 16.14 5.71 15.32
N ILE A 28 15.53 4.56 15.64
CA ILE A 28 14.67 3.81 14.71
C ILE A 28 13.49 4.68 14.26
N LEU A 29 12.80 5.33 15.18
CA LEU A 29 11.67 6.21 14.83
C LEU A 29 12.11 7.43 14.02
N MET A 30 13.21 8.08 14.43
CA MET A 30 13.75 9.27 13.74
C MET A 30 14.21 8.94 12.33
N LEU A 31 14.96 7.86 12.15
CA LEU A 31 15.41 7.39 10.84
C LEU A 31 14.22 6.94 9.99
N GLY A 32 13.23 6.28 10.58
CA GLY A 32 12.02 5.83 9.91
C GLY A 32 11.21 6.98 9.33
N VAL A 33 10.80 7.91 10.15
CA VAL A 33 10.00 9.08 9.74
C VAL A 33 10.83 10.04 8.88
N GLY A 34 12.11 10.24 9.22
CA GLY A 34 13.06 11.06 8.44
C GLY A 34 13.23 10.53 7.02
N SER A 35 13.37 9.21 6.85
CA SER A 35 13.47 8.55 5.54
C SER A 35 12.22 8.77 4.70
N GLN A 36 11.02 8.68 5.29
CA GLN A 36 9.76 8.95 4.61
C GLN A 36 9.69 10.42 4.14
N TRP A 37 10.10 11.36 4.99
CA TRP A 37 10.10 12.78 4.66
C TRP A 37 11.09 13.10 3.52
N ILE A 38 12.31 12.55 3.57
CA ILE A 38 13.32 12.71 2.51
C ILE A 38 12.81 12.13 1.19
N ALA A 39 12.24 10.92 1.22
CA ALA A 39 11.65 10.26 0.05
C ALA A 39 10.58 11.11 -0.63
N GLY A 40 9.69 11.72 0.16
CA GLY A 40 8.67 12.64 -0.34
C GLY A 40 9.26 13.89 -1.00
N ARG A 41 10.38 14.40 -0.50
CA ARG A 41 11.09 15.54 -1.10
C ARG A 41 11.80 15.18 -2.40
N LEU A 42 12.46 14.02 -2.44
CA LEU A 42 13.19 13.54 -3.61
C LEU A 42 12.27 12.89 -4.66
N LYS A 43 11.01 12.65 -4.34
CA LYS A 43 10.03 11.94 -5.19
C LYS A 43 10.51 10.55 -5.61
N ILE A 44 11.11 9.83 -4.68
CA ILE A 44 11.54 8.44 -4.84
C ILE A 44 10.77 7.55 -3.86
N PRO A 45 10.63 6.24 -4.13
CA PRO A 45 10.00 5.32 -3.19
C PRO A 45 10.70 5.33 -1.83
N SER A 46 9.93 5.53 -0.75
CA SER A 46 10.47 5.65 0.62
C SER A 46 11.23 4.42 1.08
N ILE A 47 10.88 3.27 0.55
CA ILE A 47 11.48 1.99 0.92
C ILE A 47 12.98 1.92 0.57
N LEU A 48 13.42 2.62 -0.49
CA LEU A 48 14.84 2.71 -0.86
C LEU A 48 15.65 3.46 0.20
N ILE A 49 15.11 4.58 0.69
CA ILE A 49 15.79 5.37 1.72
C ILE A 49 15.78 4.64 3.05
N LEU A 50 14.66 3.97 3.41
CA LEU A 50 14.57 3.15 4.61
C LEU A 50 15.61 2.03 4.63
N LEU A 51 15.79 1.35 3.49
CA LEU A 51 16.78 0.30 3.34
C LEU A 51 18.22 0.86 3.50
N CYS A 52 18.53 1.97 2.84
CA CYS A 52 19.83 2.63 3.01
C CYS A 52 20.06 3.08 4.46
N ALA A 53 19.04 3.69 5.09
CA ALA A 53 19.12 4.15 6.47
C ALA A 53 19.37 3.00 7.47
N GLY A 54 18.67 1.85 7.29
CA GLY A 54 18.86 0.69 8.14
C GLY A 54 20.24 0.03 7.97
N ILE A 55 20.73 -0.11 6.73
CA ILE A 55 22.09 -0.61 6.47
C ILE A 55 23.14 0.32 7.08
N MET A 56 22.97 1.63 6.94
CA MET A 56 23.89 2.60 7.54
C MET A 56 23.87 2.55 9.06
N ALA A 57 22.67 2.46 9.67
CA ALA A 57 22.52 2.47 11.13
C ALA A 57 22.94 1.15 11.79
N GLY A 58 22.78 0.00 11.11
CA GLY A 58 23.17 -1.32 11.60
C GLY A 58 24.61 -1.68 11.16
N PRO A 59 24.75 -2.45 10.07
CA PRO A 59 26.04 -3.10 9.72
C PRO A 59 27.19 -2.15 9.42
N VAL A 60 26.94 -0.88 9.04
CA VAL A 60 28.00 0.08 8.72
C VAL A 60 28.47 0.83 9.96
N THR A 61 27.57 1.36 10.78
CA THR A 61 27.92 2.20 11.94
C THR A 61 27.83 1.48 13.28
N GLY A 62 27.09 0.35 13.36
CA GLY A 62 26.81 -0.33 14.61
C GLY A 62 25.94 0.46 15.59
N PHE A 63 25.29 1.55 15.13
CA PHE A 63 24.48 2.41 15.97
C PHE A 63 23.20 1.73 16.46
N ILE A 64 22.60 0.86 15.63
CA ILE A 64 21.43 0.05 15.96
C ILE A 64 21.78 -1.41 15.80
N ASP A 65 21.80 -2.13 16.93
CA ASP A 65 21.88 -3.58 16.95
C ASP A 65 20.53 -4.12 17.48
N PRO A 66 19.64 -4.59 16.58
CA PRO A 66 18.32 -5.06 16.98
C PRO A 66 18.35 -6.30 17.88
N ASP A 67 19.36 -7.15 17.77
CA ASP A 67 19.48 -8.38 18.56
C ASP A 67 19.89 -8.06 20.00
N GLN A 68 20.78 -7.09 20.21
CA GLN A 68 21.09 -6.57 21.53
C GLN A 68 19.94 -5.76 22.14
N LEU A 69 19.22 -5.00 21.28
CA LEU A 69 18.15 -4.10 21.71
C LEU A 69 16.89 -4.84 22.14
N LEU A 70 16.45 -5.81 21.37
CA LEU A 70 15.15 -6.48 21.49
C LEU A 70 15.28 -7.98 21.81
N GLY A 71 16.44 -8.59 21.58
CA GLY A 71 16.66 -10.01 21.80
C GLY A 71 15.57 -10.89 21.19
N ASP A 72 14.99 -11.78 21.99
CA ASP A 72 13.91 -12.68 21.56
C ASP A 72 12.60 -11.99 21.19
N LEU A 73 12.44 -10.70 21.52
CA LEU A 73 11.24 -9.92 21.17
C LEU A 73 11.21 -9.45 19.72
N VAL A 74 12.32 -9.51 18.99
CA VAL A 74 12.37 -9.07 17.58
C VAL A 74 11.31 -9.79 16.75
N LEU A 75 11.26 -11.11 16.77
CA LEU A 75 10.33 -11.90 15.96
C LEU A 75 8.87 -11.70 16.36
N PRO A 76 8.47 -11.71 17.64
CA PRO A 76 7.10 -11.37 18.05
C PRO A 76 6.66 -9.97 17.61
N ILE A 77 7.53 -8.95 17.77
CA ILE A 77 7.22 -7.57 17.35
C ILE A 77 7.05 -7.48 15.83
N VAL A 78 7.93 -8.14 15.08
CA VAL A 78 7.81 -8.23 13.61
C VAL A 78 6.50 -8.90 13.22
N SER A 79 6.15 -10.03 13.81
CA SER A 79 4.93 -10.79 13.51
C SER A 79 3.65 -9.99 13.81
N LEU A 80 3.58 -9.31 14.95
CA LEU A 80 2.45 -8.45 15.30
C LEU A 80 2.34 -7.24 14.36
N SER A 81 3.47 -6.64 14.02
CA SER A 81 3.50 -5.51 13.07
C SER A 81 3.02 -5.94 11.68
N VAL A 82 3.47 -7.11 11.20
CA VAL A 82 3.00 -7.70 9.94
C VAL A 82 1.50 -7.97 9.97
N ALA A 83 0.97 -8.52 11.08
CA ALA A 83 -0.46 -8.76 11.25
C ALA A 83 -1.29 -7.47 11.11
N VAL A 84 -0.85 -6.37 11.74
CA VAL A 84 -1.50 -5.06 11.64
C VAL A 84 -1.44 -4.52 10.20
N ILE A 85 -0.30 -4.63 9.54
CA ILE A 85 -0.11 -4.15 8.17
C ILE A 85 -0.95 -4.97 7.18
N LEU A 86 -1.01 -6.29 7.34
CA LEU A 86 -1.86 -7.16 6.50
C LEU A 86 -3.35 -6.86 6.67
N PHE A 87 -3.79 -6.65 7.91
CA PHE A 87 -5.16 -6.23 8.17
C PHE A 87 -5.50 -4.90 7.48
N GLU A 88 -4.61 -3.91 7.59
CA GLU A 88 -4.77 -2.63 6.91
C GLU A 88 -4.78 -2.79 5.39
N GLY A 89 -3.80 -3.52 4.85
CA GLY A 89 -3.75 -3.83 3.43
C GLY A 89 -5.06 -4.47 2.96
N ALA A 90 -5.55 -5.49 3.68
CA ALA A 90 -6.81 -6.17 3.37
C ALA A 90 -8.03 -5.25 3.43
N MET A 91 -8.01 -4.23 4.29
CA MET A 91 -9.05 -3.19 4.31
C MET A 91 -9.07 -2.28 3.07
N THR A 92 -8.04 -2.29 2.26
CA THR A 92 -8.03 -1.58 0.97
C THR A 92 -8.61 -2.38 -0.18
N LEU A 93 -8.86 -3.69 0.02
CA LEU A 93 -9.35 -4.61 -1.01
C LEU A 93 -10.87 -4.56 -1.14
N ARG A 94 -11.34 -4.44 -2.38
CA ARG A 94 -12.77 -4.41 -2.68
C ARG A 94 -13.19 -5.62 -3.48
N VAL A 95 -14.13 -6.37 -2.95
CA VAL A 95 -14.68 -7.58 -3.61
C VAL A 95 -15.30 -7.24 -4.97
N SER A 96 -15.76 -5.99 -5.16
CA SER A 96 -16.27 -5.54 -6.46
C SER A 96 -15.22 -5.60 -7.58
N GLU A 97 -13.94 -5.39 -7.27
CA GLU A 97 -12.82 -5.48 -8.22
C GLU A 97 -12.65 -6.90 -8.78
N LEU A 98 -13.00 -7.93 -8.00
CA LEU A 98 -12.88 -9.33 -8.42
C LEU A 98 -13.71 -9.68 -9.67
N LYS A 99 -14.76 -8.90 -9.96
CA LYS A 99 -15.55 -9.10 -11.20
C LYS A 99 -14.68 -8.90 -12.45
N GLU A 100 -13.69 -8.02 -12.38
CA GLU A 100 -12.83 -7.66 -13.51
C GLU A 100 -11.47 -8.39 -13.48
N ILE A 101 -10.96 -8.68 -12.29
CA ILE A 101 -9.61 -9.25 -12.11
C ILE A 101 -9.61 -10.68 -11.55
N GLY A 102 -10.75 -11.25 -11.19
CA GLY A 102 -10.82 -12.52 -10.44
C GLY A 102 -10.14 -13.70 -11.14
N ARG A 103 -10.35 -13.87 -12.46
CA ARG A 103 -9.71 -14.95 -13.19
C ARG A 103 -8.19 -14.81 -13.29
N PRO A 104 -7.62 -13.67 -13.73
CA PRO A 104 -6.17 -13.50 -13.71
C PRO A 104 -5.58 -13.58 -12.31
N LEU A 105 -6.26 -13.07 -11.30
CA LEU A 105 -5.83 -13.17 -9.90
C LEU A 105 -5.75 -14.63 -9.43
N LEU A 106 -6.81 -15.42 -9.65
CA LEU A 106 -6.82 -16.84 -9.27
C LEU A 106 -5.68 -17.62 -9.94
N MET A 107 -5.42 -17.37 -11.22
CA MET A 107 -4.33 -18.01 -11.94
C MET A 107 -2.95 -17.59 -11.41
N LEU A 108 -2.78 -16.33 -11.00
CA LEU A 108 -1.55 -15.87 -10.37
C LEU A 108 -1.34 -16.49 -8.98
N LEU A 109 -2.41 -16.60 -8.20
CA LEU A 109 -2.36 -17.17 -6.83
C LEU A 109 -2.15 -18.69 -6.82
N THR A 110 -2.47 -19.39 -7.91
CA THR A 110 -2.31 -20.86 -8.04
C THR A 110 -1.10 -21.21 -8.93
N LEU A 111 -1.28 -21.13 -10.24
CA LEU A 111 -0.24 -21.47 -11.21
C LEU A 111 0.99 -20.54 -11.08
N GLY A 112 0.77 -19.25 -10.86
CA GLY A 112 1.84 -18.28 -10.71
C GLY A 112 2.72 -18.54 -9.49
N VAL A 113 2.09 -18.83 -8.35
CA VAL A 113 2.79 -19.21 -7.10
C VAL A 113 3.57 -20.51 -7.31
N ALA A 114 2.95 -21.55 -7.92
CA ALA A 114 3.62 -22.82 -8.18
C ALA A 114 4.85 -22.65 -9.10
N ILE A 115 4.72 -21.92 -10.20
CA ILE A 115 5.85 -21.65 -11.12
C ILE A 115 6.96 -20.90 -10.40
N THR A 116 6.62 -19.85 -9.66
CA THR A 116 7.61 -19.06 -8.91
C THR A 116 8.34 -19.93 -7.89
N GLY A 117 7.61 -20.73 -7.10
CA GLY A 117 8.19 -21.63 -6.10
C GLY A 117 9.16 -22.64 -6.72
N VAL A 118 8.74 -23.31 -7.80
CA VAL A 118 9.58 -24.31 -8.50
C VAL A 118 10.83 -23.67 -9.10
N VAL A 119 10.70 -22.53 -9.79
CA VAL A 119 11.86 -21.86 -10.41
C VAL A 119 12.84 -21.34 -9.35
N CYS A 120 12.33 -20.75 -8.26
CA CYS A 120 13.17 -20.30 -7.17
C CYS A 120 13.84 -21.47 -6.42
N ALA A 121 13.13 -22.58 -6.21
CA ALA A 121 13.71 -23.78 -5.60
C ALA A 121 14.81 -24.39 -6.48
N ALA A 122 14.56 -24.52 -7.80
CA ALA A 122 15.56 -24.98 -8.74
C ALA A 122 16.78 -24.05 -8.76
N GLY A 123 16.57 -22.73 -8.76
CA GLY A 123 17.65 -21.75 -8.68
C GLY A 123 18.46 -21.85 -7.39
N ALA A 124 17.81 -22.07 -6.26
CA ALA A 124 18.48 -22.27 -4.97
C ALA A 124 19.35 -23.55 -4.98
N TYR A 125 18.82 -24.62 -5.57
CA TYR A 125 19.54 -25.89 -5.70
C TYR A 125 20.75 -25.79 -6.63
N TYR A 126 20.57 -25.26 -7.86
CA TYR A 126 21.63 -25.27 -8.87
C TYR A 126 22.60 -24.09 -8.78
N ILE A 127 22.16 -22.91 -8.33
CA ILE A 127 23.01 -21.70 -8.28
C ILE A 127 23.61 -21.48 -6.89
N LEU A 128 22.78 -21.60 -5.82
CA LEU A 128 23.25 -21.40 -4.45
C LEU A 128 23.83 -22.67 -3.83
N GLU A 129 23.65 -23.83 -4.52
CA GLU A 129 24.10 -25.15 -4.04
C GLU A 129 23.54 -25.53 -2.66
N PHE A 130 22.29 -25.16 -2.41
CA PHE A 130 21.56 -25.61 -1.23
C PHE A 130 21.10 -27.06 -1.39
N ASP A 131 20.97 -27.78 -0.29
CA ASP A 131 20.29 -29.06 -0.26
C ASP A 131 18.82 -28.94 -0.68
N LEU A 132 18.21 -30.03 -1.07
CA LEU A 132 16.85 -30.06 -1.61
C LEU A 132 15.83 -29.43 -0.64
N THR A 133 15.93 -29.73 0.65
CA THR A 133 15.08 -29.23 1.72
C THR A 133 15.13 -27.69 1.82
N LYS A 134 16.35 -27.14 1.93
CA LYS A 134 16.56 -25.69 1.98
C LYS A 134 16.11 -25.02 0.69
N SER A 135 16.33 -25.67 -0.46
CA SER A 135 15.93 -25.14 -1.76
C SER A 135 14.41 -25.04 -1.92
N ILE A 136 13.66 -26.08 -1.55
CA ILE A 136 12.20 -26.08 -1.59
C ILE A 136 11.64 -25.05 -0.61
N LEU A 137 12.20 -24.96 0.58
CA LEU A 137 11.78 -23.99 1.60
C LEU A 137 12.03 -22.56 1.13
N LEU A 138 13.22 -22.25 0.60
CA LEU A 138 13.54 -20.93 0.07
C LEU A 138 12.63 -20.58 -1.13
N GLY A 139 12.39 -21.55 -2.02
CA GLY A 139 11.46 -21.41 -3.14
C GLY A 139 10.05 -21.05 -2.67
N SER A 140 9.54 -21.72 -1.63
CA SER A 140 8.23 -21.46 -1.03
C SER A 140 8.15 -20.06 -0.40
N ILE A 141 9.15 -19.67 0.38
CA ILE A 141 9.23 -18.34 1.00
C ILE A 141 9.29 -17.23 -0.07
N LEU A 142 10.04 -17.45 -1.14
CA LEU A 142 10.18 -16.48 -2.22
C LEU A 142 8.97 -16.44 -3.17
N THR A 143 7.89 -17.17 -2.94
CA THR A 143 6.60 -16.93 -3.63
C THR A 143 5.92 -15.67 -3.14
N VAL A 144 6.15 -15.30 -1.88
CA VAL A 144 5.54 -14.14 -1.23
C VAL A 144 5.93 -12.83 -1.94
N THR A 145 4.94 -12.03 -2.31
CA THR A 145 5.11 -10.66 -2.81
C THR A 145 4.63 -9.69 -1.74
N GLY A 146 5.53 -8.87 -1.18
CA GLY A 146 5.21 -8.07 0.01
C GLY A 146 4.29 -6.88 -0.24
N PRO A 147 3.09 -6.83 0.38
CA PRO A 147 2.19 -5.68 0.29
C PRO A 147 2.81 -4.40 0.84
N THR A 148 3.72 -4.54 1.80
CA THR A 148 4.49 -3.44 2.41
C THR A 148 5.37 -2.68 1.41
N VAL A 149 5.75 -3.34 0.32
CA VAL A 149 6.56 -2.76 -0.77
C VAL A 149 5.68 -2.39 -1.95
N VAL A 150 4.76 -3.27 -2.34
CA VAL A 150 3.85 -3.06 -3.47
C VAL A 150 2.96 -1.83 -3.24
N GLY A 151 2.39 -1.67 -2.05
CA GLY A 151 1.49 -0.56 -1.70
C GLY A 151 2.12 0.82 -1.96
N PRO A 152 3.23 1.19 -1.28
CA PRO A 152 3.92 2.46 -1.51
C PRO A 152 4.38 2.67 -2.96
N LEU A 153 4.80 1.59 -3.63
CA LEU A 153 5.24 1.67 -5.02
C LEU A 153 4.07 1.98 -5.96
N LEU A 154 2.91 1.34 -5.79
CA LEU A 154 1.69 1.63 -6.54
C LEU A 154 1.14 3.04 -6.26
N GLN A 155 1.24 3.53 -5.03
CA GLN A 155 0.87 4.91 -4.67
C GLN A 155 1.77 5.93 -5.39
N HIS A 156 3.04 5.61 -5.57
CA HIS A 156 3.99 6.46 -6.28
C HIS A 156 3.73 6.45 -7.79
N ILE A 157 3.57 5.28 -8.41
CA ILE A 157 3.43 5.09 -9.87
C ILE A 157 2.02 5.45 -10.35
N ARG A 158 0.99 5.16 -9.55
CA ARG A 158 -0.45 5.32 -9.87
C ARG A 158 -0.81 4.70 -11.23
N PRO A 159 -0.62 3.39 -11.40
CA PRO A 159 -0.84 2.74 -12.68
C PRO A 159 -2.32 2.77 -13.08
N ILE A 160 -2.55 2.90 -14.39
CA ILE A 160 -3.87 2.90 -15.01
C ILE A 160 -4.28 1.45 -15.33
N GLY A 161 -5.59 1.19 -15.42
CA GLY A 161 -6.13 -0.12 -15.80
C GLY A 161 -6.20 -1.10 -14.64
N LYS A 162 -6.08 -2.40 -14.94
CA LYS A 162 -6.27 -3.50 -13.98
C LYS A 162 -5.02 -3.84 -13.16
N VAL A 163 -3.88 -3.27 -13.52
CA VAL A 163 -2.58 -3.57 -12.90
C VAL A 163 -2.55 -3.21 -11.41
N GLY A 164 -3.03 -2.01 -11.06
CA GLY A 164 -3.04 -1.55 -9.67
C GLY A 164 -3.83 -2.46 -8.74
N PRO A 165 -5.13 -2.70 -9.02
CA PRO A 165 -5.94 -3.66 -8.29
C PRO A 165 -5.31 -5.05 -8.25
N LEU A 166 -4.87 -5.58 -9.40
CA LEU A 166 -4.33 -6.95 -9.48
C LEU A 166 -3.06 -7.13 -8.64
N ALA A 167 -2.11 -6.19 -8.73
CA ALA A 167 -0.88 -6.26 -7.94
C ALA A 167 -1.13 -6.09 -6.42
N ARG A 168 -2.12 -5.27 -6.03
CA ARG A 168 -2.54 -5.08 -4.64
C ARG A 168 -3.16 -6.36 -4.08
N TRP A 169 -4.11 -6.96 -4.79
CA TRP A 169 -4.75 -8.21 -4.39
C TRP A 169 -3.75 -9.35 -4.33
N GLU A 170 -2.89 -9.50 -5.33
CA GLU A 170 -1.83 -10.50 -5.35
C GLU A 170 -0.93 -10.33 -4.12
N GLY A 171 -0.37 -9.13 -3.88
CA GLY A 171 0.56 -8.88 -2.79
C GLY A 171 -0.01 -9.19 -1.41
N ILE A 172 -1.31 -8.94 -1.18
CA ILE A 172 -1.94 -9.15 0.13
C ILE A 172 -2.33 -10.63 0.32
N VAL A 173 -2.86 -11.27 -0.72
CA VAL A 173 -3.37 -12.65 -0.60
C VAL A 173 -2.25 -13.68 -0.69
N VAL A 174 -1.17 -13.41 -1.43
CA VAL A 174 -0.02 -14.33 -1.53
C VAL A 174 0.78 -14.40 -0.21
N ASP A 175 0.80 -13.36 0.60
CA ASP A 175 1.55 -13.34 1.87
C ASP A 175 1.16 -14.52 2.80
N PRO A 176 -0.11 -14.68 3.22
CA PRO A 176 -0.49 -15.83 4.03
C PRO A 176 -0.35 -17.17 3.28
N ILE A 177 -0.55 -17.20 1.96
CA ILE A 177 -0.36 -18.41 1.16
C ILE A 177 1.10 -18.88 1.22
N GLY A 178 2.05 -17.98 1.00
CA GLY A 178 3.47 -18.30 1.00
C GLY A 178 3.99 -18.69 2.38
N ALA A 179 3.52 -18.06 3.45
CA ALA A 179 3.86 -18.45 4.82
C ALA A 179 3.40 -19.90 5.12
N VAL A 180 2.17 -20.25 4.76
CA VAL A 180 1.66 -21.61 4.92
C VAL A 180 2.40 -22.61 4.01
N LEU A 181 2.71 -22.24 2.77
CA LEU A 181 3.52 -23.09 1.87
C LEU A 181 4.91 -23.36 2.44
N ALA A 182 5.54 -22.40 3.10
CA ALA A 182 6.84 -22.60 3.77
C ALA A 182 6.74 -23.60 4.92
N VAL A 183 5.68 -23.52 5.74
CA VAL A 183 5.41 -24.52 6.80
C VAL A 183 5.23 -25.91 6.20
N LEU A 184 4.45 -26.03 5.12
CA LEU A 184 4.20 -27.29 4.45
C LEU A 184 5.47 -27.87 3.80
N ALA A 185 6.27 -27.01 3.16
CA ALA A 185 7.55 -27.39 2.58
C ALA A 185 8.50 -27.95 3.65
N PHE A 186 8.55 -27.30 4.81
CA PHE A 186 9.36 -27.75 5.94
C PHE A 186 8.86 -29.09 6.52
N ALA A 187 7.54 -29.21 6.75
CA ALA A 187 6.94 -30.46 7.24
C ALA A 187 7.12 -31.62 6.23
N GLY A 188 6.95 -31.34 4.93
CA GLY A 188 7.18 -32.32 3.87
C GLY A 188 8.63 -32.80 3.80
N ALA A 189 9.60 -31.90 3.98
CA ALA A 189 11.00 -32.24 4.03
C ALA A 189 11.36 -33.16 5.21
N GLN A 190 10.84 -32.86 6.41
CA GLN A 190 11.02 -33.73 7.57
C GLN A 190 10.39 -35.12 7.40
N ALA A 191 9.26 -35.19 6.70
CA ALA A 191 8.60 -36.46 6.40
C ALA A 191 9.35 -37.29 5.34
N MET A 192 10.04 -36.65 4.40
CA MET A 192 10.92 -37.36 3.44
C MET A 192 12.08 -38.05 4.15
N GLU A 193 12.66 -37.46 5.20
CA GLU A 193 13.70 -38.07 5.99
C GLU A 193 13.19 -39.29 6.80
N SER A 194 11.89 -39.31 7.16
CA SER A 194 11.25 -40.36 7.95
C SER A 194 10.59 -41.49 7.15
N SER A 195 10.76 -41.54 5.81
CA SER A 195 10.23 -42.59 4.89
C SER A 195 8.68 -42.72 4.86
N LYS A 196 7.93 -41.68 5.22
CA LYS A 196 6.44 -41.67 5.24
C LYS A 196 5.85 -40.69 4.25
N LEU A 197 6.18 -40.84 2.97
CA LEU A 197 5.85 -39.85 1.92
C LEU A 197 4.35 -39.72 1.64
N GLU A 198 3.59 -40.82 1.68
CA GLU A 198 2.14 -40.79 1.42
C GLU A 198 1.36 -40.09 2.54
N ASP A 199 1.73 -40.36 3.78
CA ASP A 199 1.16 -39.69 4.95
C ASP A 199 1.51 -38.18 4.98
N ALA A 200 2.70 -37.82 4.50
CA ALA A 200 3.17 -36.45 4.44
C ALA A 200 2.39 -35.59 3.44
N ALA A 201 2.10 -36.09 2.24
CA ALA A 201 1.34 -35.36 1.24
C ALA A 201 -0.12 -35.12 1.68
N PHE A 202 -0.77 -36.16 2.25
CA PHE A 202 -2.11 -36.05 2.80
C PHE A 202 -2.17 -35.08 3.98
N ASN A 203 -1.27 -35.22 4.93
CA ASN A 203 -1.18 -34.34 6.10
C ASN A 203 -0.83 -32.89 5.71
N GLY A 204 -0.05 -32.69 4.65
CA GLY A 204 0.27 -31.39 4.10
C GLY A 204 -0.96 -30.68 3.55
N VAL A 205 -1.70 -31.31 2.65
CA VAL A 205 -2.94 -30.75 2.08
C VAL A 205 -3.98 -30.49 3.17
N PHE A 206 -4.14 -31.43 4.09
CA PHE A 206 -5.08 -31.31 5.20
C PHE A 206 -4.67 -30.17 6.16
N GLY A 207 -3.38 -30.05 6.49
CA GLY A 207 -2.84 -28.94 7.27
C GLY A 207 -3.05 -27.58 6.61
N PHE A 208 -2.86 -27.49 5.27
CA PHE A 208 -3.18 -26.28 4.52
C PHE A 208 -4.66 -25.88 4.65
N LEU A 209 -5.56 -26.84 4.44
CA LEU A 209 -7.00 -26.61 4.58
C LEU A 209 -7.40 -26.23 6.00
N GLN A 210 -6.77 -26.84 7.01
CA GLN A 210 -7.02 -26.48 8.42
C GLN A 210 -6.53 -25.06 8.73
N THR A 211 -5.31 -24.69 8.31
CA THR A 211 -4.77 -23.34 8.53
C THR A 211 -5.67 -22.27 7.92
N PHE A 212 -6.06 -22.46 6.65
CA PHE A 212 -6.96 -21.53 5.97
C PHE A 212 -8.38 -21.56 6.56
N GLY A 213 -8.91 -22.72 6.88
CA GLY A 213 -10.25 -22.88 7.47
C GLY A 213 -10.37 -22.23 8.84
N VAL A 214 -9.43 -22.52 9.74
CA VAL A 214 -9.39 -21.93 11.09
C VAL A 214 -9.17 -20.42 11.00
N GLY A 215 -8.17 -19.98 10.23
CA GLY A 215 -7.89 -18.55 10.03
C GLY A 215 -9.09 -17.81 9.47
N ALA A 216 -9.69 -18.31 8.38
CA ALA A 216 -10.87 -17.69 7.76
C ALA A 216 -12.07 -17.63 8.72
N ALA A 217 -12.36 -18.72 9.43
CA ALA A 217 -13.47 -18.77 10.38
C ALA A 217 -13.30 -17.75 11.51
N LEU A 218 -12.11 -17.68 12.12
CA LEU A 218 -11.81 -16.72 13.19
C LEU A 218 -11.79 -15.28 12.66
N GLY A 219 -11.26 -15.05 11.48
CA GLY A 219 -11.25 -13.73 10.84
C GLY A 219 -12.66 -13.22 10.56
N VAL A 220 -13.56 -14.06 10.02
CA VAL A 220 -14.96 -13.72 9.80
C VAL A 220 -15.68 -13.48 11.14
N LEU A 221 -15.46 -14.33 12.14
CA LEU A 221 -16.07 -14.19 13.46
C LEU A 221 -15.67 -12.86 14.12
N ALA A 222 -14.37 -12.55 14.12
CA ALA A 222 -13.84 -11.30 14.66
C ALA A 222 -14.38 -10.07 13.93
N ALA A 223 -14.45 -10.12 12.60
CA ALA A 223 -15.03 -9.04 11.79
C ALA A 223 -16.53 -8.84 12.10
N MET A 224 -17.30 -9.93 12.23
CA MET A 224 -18.71 -9.86 12.58
C MET A 224 -18.93 -9.29 13.98
N LEU A 225 -18.14 -9.74 14.96
CA LEU A 225 -18.18 -9.24 16.33
C LEU A 225 -17.90 -7.74 16.37
N LEU A 226 -16.80 -7.33 15.74
CA LEU A 226 -16.39 -5.92 15.66
C LEU A 226 -17.47 -5.06 14.96
N ARG A 227 -18.04 -5.55 13.86
CA ARG A 227 -19.15 -4.90 13.14
C ARG A 227 -20.36 -4.68 14.05
N VAL A 228 -20.77 -5.70 14.84
CA VAL A 228 -21.90 -5.60 15.76
C VAL A 228 -21.64 -4.58 16.86
N MET A 229 -20.44 -4.59 17.44
CA MET A 229 -20.04 -3.65 18.50
C MET A 229 -20.00 -2.19 17.99
N LEU A 230 -19.45 -1.97 16.81
CA LEU A 230 -19.41 -0.64 16.17
C LEU A 230 -20.83 -0.18 15.80
N ARG A 231 -21.67 -1.05 15.22
CA ARG A 231 -23.05 -0.72 14.84
C ARG A 231 -23.93 -0.37 16.04
N ARG A 232 -23.75 -1.05 17.17
CA ARG A 232 -24.52 -0.81 18.40
C ARG A 232 -23.98 0.34 19.23
N HIS A 233 -22.92 1.04 18.75
CA HIS A 233 -22.25 2.12 19.47
C HIS A 233 -21.80 1.72 20.89
N TRP A 234 -21.42 0.44 21.09
CA TRP A 234 -20.87 -0.03 22.37
C TRP A 234 -19.46 0.53 22.63
N ILE A 235 -18.80 0.99 21.58
CA ILE A 235 -17.44 1.56 21.62
C ILE A 235 -17.55 3.05 21.37
N ASN A 236 -17.08 3.87 22.32
CA ASN A 236 -17.00 5.31 22.18
C ASN A 236 -16.11 5.68 20.98
N ASP A 237 -16.43 6.75 20.27
CA ASP A 237 -15.75 7.12 19.01
C ASP A 237 -14.23 7.26 19.17
N HIS A 238 -13.75 7.84 20.29
CA HIS A 238 -12.31 7.98 20.55
C HIS A 238 -11.60 6.64 20.82
N LEU A 239 -12.32 5.59 21.22
CA LEU A 239 -11.78 4.25 21.48
C LEU A 239 -11.88 3.31 20.26
N GLN A 240 -12.58 3.68 19.19
CA GLN A 240 -12.78 2.79 18.04
C GLN A 240 -11.45 2.33 17.42
N ASN A 241 -10.50 3.23 17.24
CA ASN A 241 -9.21 2.92 16.64
C ASN A 241 -8.34 1.98 17.51
N PRO A 242 -8.10 2.27 18.81
CA PRO A 242 -7.40 1.36 19.71
C PRO A 242 -8.11 0.02 19.85
N PHE A 243 -9.46 0.01 19.88
CA PHE A 243 -10.24 -1.22 20.01
C PHE A 243 -10.08 -2.14 18.78
N VAL A 244 -10.10 -1.55 17.57
CA VAL A 244 -9.84 -2.32 16.35
C VAL A 244 -8.43 -2.90 16.37
N LEU A 245 -7.42 -2.14 16.78
CA LEU A 245 -6.05 -2.64 16.91
C LEU A 245 -5.97 -3.80 17.91
N MET A 246 -6.59 -3.67 19.08
CA MET A 246 -6.71 -4.73 20.07
C MET A 246 -7.33 -5.99 19.46
N MET A 247 -8.44 -5.86 18.71
CA MET A 247 -9.12 -6.98 18.06
C MET A 247 -8.24 -7.65 17.00
N VAL A 248 -7.43 -6.90 16.25
CA VAL A 248 -6.48 -7.46 15.29
C VAL A 248 -5.42 -8.31 16.00
N VAL A 249 -4.79 -7.76 17.05
CA VAL A 249 -3.77 -8.48 17.84
C VAL A 249 -4.37 -9.72 18.50
N LEU A 250 -5.56 -9.59 19.09
CA LEU A 250 -6.26 -10.73 19.71
C LEU A 250 -6.58 -11.82 18.68
N THR A 251 -7.13 -11.45 17.52
CA THR A 251 -7.49 -12.40 16.46
C THR A 251 -6.27 -13.12 15.92
N PHE A 252 -5.17 -12.38 15.69
CA PHE A 252 -3.91 -12.95 15.25
C PHE A 252 -3.36 -13.97 16.25
N THR A 253 -3.26 -13.56 17.52
CA THR A 253 -2.69 -14.40 18.57
C THR A 253 -3.58 -15.61 18.85
N ALA A 254 -4.89 -15.44 19.00
CA ALA A 254 -5.82 -16.53 19.22
C ALA A 254 -5.82 -17.55 18.07
N SER A 255 -5.74 -17.07 16.83
CA SER A 255 -5.67 -17.94 15.66
C SER A 255 -4.38 -18.76 15.65
N ASN A 256 -3.22 -18.14 15.89
CA ASN A 256 -1.93 -18.83 15.94
C ASN A 256 -1.81 -19.82 17.09
N LEU A 257 -2.48 -19.57 18.23
CA LEU A 257 -2.55 -20.52 19.34
C LEU A 257 -3.36 -21.77 18.99
N LEU A 258 -4.41 -21.63 18.16
CA LEU A 258 -5.22 -22.77 17.71
C LEU A 258 -4.52 -23.54 16.58
N TYR A 259 -3.94 -22.84 15.63
CA TYR A 259 -3.21 -23.46 14.53
C TYR A 259 -2.09 -22.54 14.02
N HIS A 260 -0.86 -23.07 13.93
CA HIS A 260 0.31 -22.29 13.51
C HIS A 260 0.10 -21.60 12.16
N GLU A 261 0.53 -20.33 12.06
CA GLU A 261 0.45 -19.46 10.88
C GLU A 261 -0.98 -19.12 10.38
N SER A 262 -2.03 -19.58 11.07
CA SER A 262 -3.41 -19.23 10.71
C SER A 262 -3.76 -17.77 11.02
N GLY A 263 -3.00 -17.11 11.90
CA GLY A 263 -3.21 -15.72 12.30
C GLY A 263 -3.08 -14.74 11.15
N LEU A 264 -2.16 -14.95 10.21
CA LEU A 264 -2.02 -14.11 9.01
C LEU A 264 -3.27 -14.18 8.11
N VAL A 265 -3.82 -15.40 7.93
CA VAL A 265 -5.08 -15.60 7.23
C VAL A 265 -6.23 -14.92 7.95
N ALA A 266 -6.29 -15.07 9.29
CA ALA A 266 -7.38 -14.53 10.10
C ALA A 266 -7.46 -13.00 10.01
N VAL A 267 -6.33 -12.29 10.16
CA VAL A 267 -6.34 -10.82 10.09
C VAL A 267 -6.60 -10.31 8.67
N THR A 268 -6.13 -11.02 7.64
CA THR A 268 -6.41 -10.69 6.24
C THR A 268 -7.90 -10.83 5.93
N VAL A 269 -8.52 -11.94 6.33
CA VAL A 269 -9.97 -12.16 6.15
C VAL A 269 -10.78 -11.16 6.97
N MET A 270 -10.38 -10.89 8.23
CA MET A 270 -11.02 -9.89 9.08
C MET A 270 -11.01 -8.51 8.41
N GLY A 271 -9.87 -8.07 7.87
CA GLY A 271 -9.75 -6.80 7.15
C GLY A 271 -10.64 -6.75 5.90
N LEU A 272 -10.62 -7.81 5.08
CA LEU A 272 -11.42 -7.93 3.86
C LEU A 272 -12.93 -7.87 4.14
N VAL A 273 -13.42 -8.61 5.14
CA VAL A 273 -14.85 -8.62 5.53
C VAL A 273 -15.26 -7.25 6.06
N LEU A 274 -14.44 -6.62 6.89
CA LEU A 274 -14.74 -5.30 7.44
C LEU A 274 -14.73 -4.20 6.38
N ALA A 275 -13.87 -4.28 5.38
CA ALA A 275 -13.80 -3.32 4.27
C ALA A 275 -15.02 -3.37 3.35
N ASN A 276 -15.61 -4.55 3.16
CA ASN A 276 -16.68 -4.78 2.20
C ASN A 276 -18.08 -4.78 2.82
N GLN A 277 -18.21 -4.41 4.10
CA GLN A 277 -19.50 -4.21 4.73
C GLN A 277 -20.00 -2.76 4.53
N HIS A 278 -21.34 -2.57 4.44
CA HIS A 278 -21.97 -1.28 4.15
C HIS A 278 -22.66 -0.62 5.36
N GLN A 279 -22.58 -1.22 6.56
CA GLN A 279 -23.40 -0.80 7.70
C GLN A 279 -22.69 0.13 8.68
N VAL A 280 -21.36 0.19 8.64
CA VAL A 280 -20.55 1.01 9.54
C VAL A 280 -19.59 1.85 8.71
N ALA A 281 -19.46 3.13 9.05
CA ALA A 281 -18.50 4.03 8.42
C ALA A 281 -17.08 3.75 8.95
N VAL A 282 -16.27 3.05 8.15
CA VAL A 282 -14.88 2.67 8.51
C VAL A 282 -13.83 3.75 8.15
N GLY A 283 -14.25 4.91 7.66
CA GLY A 283 -13.33 5.96 7.17
C GLY A 283 -12.37 6.52 8.21
N HIS A 284 -12.82 6.68 9.47
CA HIS A 284 -11.95 7.14 10.57
C HIS A 284 -10.90 6.10 10.91
N ILE A 285 -11.31 4.84 10.91
CA ILE A 285 -10.44 3.69 11.18
C ILE A 285 -9.34 3.60 10.12
N LEU A 286 -9.66 3.89 8.86
CA LEU A 286 -8.71 3.80 7.75
C LEU A 286 -7.57 4.85 7.87
N ARG A 287 -7.90 6.10 8.23
CA ARG A 287 -6.88 7.17 8.37
C ARG A 287 -5.90 6.93 9.53
N PHE A 288 -6.40 6.48 10.67
CA PHE A 288 -5.53 6.16 11.81
C PHE A 288 -4.54 5.04 11.48
N LYS A 289 -5.02 4.01 10.78
CA LYS A 289 -4.20 2.87 10.41
C LYS A 289 -3.13 3.21 9.38
N GLU A 290 -3.44 4.08 8.41
CA GLU A 290 -2.47 4.53 7.42
C GLU A 290 -1.25 5.17 8.08
N ASN A 291 -1.46 6.02 9.10
CA ASN A 291 -0.37 6.59 9.88
C ASN A 291 0.39 5.52 10.69
N LEU A 292 -0.32 4.58 11.29
CA LEU A 292 0.30 3.48 12.06
C LEU A 292 1.14 2.58 11.16
N SER A 293 0.64 2.23 9.97
CA SER A 293 1.40 1.44 9.01
C SER A 293 2.67 2.13 8.54
N VAL A 294 2.63 3.42 8.29
CA VAL A 294 3.85 4.18 7.95
C VAL A 294 4.90 4.02 9.03
N LEU A 295 4.54 4.12 10.31
CA LEU A 295 5.46 3.92 11.43
C LEU A 295 5.95 2.47 11.51
N LEU A 296 5.03 1.50 11.45
CA LEU A 296 5.39 0.07 11.55
C LEU A 296 6.26 -0.38 10.38
N ILE A 297 5.91 -0.04 9.13
CA ILE A 297 6.71 -0.36 7.95
C ILE A 297 8.10 0.24 8.08
N SER A 298 8.18 1.53 8.47
CA SER A 298 9.48 2.22 8.59
C SER A 298 10.36 1.59 9.66
N SER A 299 9.82 1.34 10.85
CA SER A 299 10.55 0.70 11.95
C SER A 299 11.00 -0.71 11.59
N LEU A 300 10.10 -1.51 10.97
CA LEU A 300 10.40 -2.88 10.55
C LEU A 300 11.53 -2.92 9.51
N PHE A 301 11.49 -2.03 8.49
CA PHE A 301 12.55 -1.99 7.49
C PHE A 301 13.89 -1.65 8.10
N ILE A 302 13.94 -0.68 9.02
CA ILE A 302 15.19 -0.31 9.70
C ILE A 302 15.68 -1.46 10.57
N VAL A 303 14.83 -2.04 11.40
CA VAL A 303 15.20 -3.16 12.28
C VAL A 303 15.70 -4.36 11.47
N LEU A 304 14.97 -4.77 10.42
CA LEU A 304 15.36 -5.93 9.63
C LEU A 304 16.61 -5.69 8.79
N THR A 305 16.79 -4.47 8.26
CA THR A 305 17.99 -4.16 7.49
C THR A 305 19.21 -3.88 8.36
N ALA A 306 19.01 -3.43 9.60
CA ALA A 306 20.08 -3.30 10.58
C ALA A 306 20.66 -4.65 11.06
N ARG A 307 19.88 -5.74 10.94
CA ARG A 307 20.34 -7.11 11.25
C ARG A 307 21.16 -7.78 10.14
N LEU A 308 21.33 -7.11 8.97
CA LEU A 308 22.02 -7.72 7.85
C LEU A 308 23.50 -7.88 8.13
N ASP A 309 24.03 -9.06 7.91
CA ASP A 309 25.46 -9.30 7.90
C ASP A 309 25.99 -9.17 6.46
N LEU A 310 26.70 -8.06 6.21
CA LEU A 310 27.27 -7.78 4.89
C LEU A 310 28.34 -8.79 4.47
N GLN A 311 29.00 -9.47 5.42
CA GLN A 311 29.99 -10.50 5.10
C GLN A 311 29.33 -11.74 4.51
N GLN A 312 28.15 -12.11 5.00
CA GLN A 312 27.36 -13.22 4.44
C GLN A 312 26.95 -12.95 2.99
N PHE A 313 26.64 -11.70 2.63
CA PHE A 313 26.36 -11.34 1.24
C PHE A 313 27.59 -11.52 0.35
N ALA A 314 28.75 -11.12 0.83
CA ALA A 314 30.01 -11.26 0.10
C ALA A 314 30.37 -12.73 -0.14
N ASN A 315 30.04 -13.62 0.78
CA ASN A 315 30.32 -15.06 0.67
C ASN A 315 29.61 -15.76 -0.51
N PHE A 316 28.47 -15.22 -0.97
CA PHE A 316 27.80 -15.76 -2.18
C PHE A 316 28.53 -15.41 -3.47
N GLY A 317 29.41 -14.39 -3.47
CA GLY A 317 30.11 -13.92 -4.67
C GLY A 317 29.14 -13.66 -5.83
N TRP A 318 29.43 -14.19 -7.03
CA TRP A 318 28.58 -14.02 -8.22
C TRP A 318 27.26 -14.81 -8.17
N ARG A 319 27.15 -15.83 -7.31
CA ARG A 319 25.95 -16.70 -7.17
C ARG A 319 24.75 -15.94 -6.64
N GLY A 320 24.94 -15.03 -5.70
CA GLY A 320 23.89 -14.18 -5.17
C GLY A 320 23.22 -13.30 -6.24
N PRO A 321 23.99 -12.47 -6.97
CA PRO A 321 23.46 -11.71 -8.11
C PRO A 321 22.86 -12.57 -9.21
N ALA A 322 23.43 -13.76 -9.51
CA ALA A 322 22.88 -14.68 -10.50
C ALA A 322 21.52 -15.24 -10.08
N PHE A 323 21.37 -15.60 -8.80
CA PHE A 323 20.08 -16.04 -8.24
C PHE A 323 19.04 -14.91 -8.26
N LEU A 324 19.42 -13.70 -7.88
CA LEU A 324 18.56 -12.52 -7.98
C LEU A 324 18.11 -12.28 -9.43
N ALA A 325 19.03 -12.37 -10.39
CA ALA A 325 18.71 -12.24 -11.81
C ALA A 325 17.73 -13.32 -12.29
N LEU A 326 17.90 -14.58 -11.87
CA LEU A 326 16.95 -15.65 -12.13
C LEU A 326 15.54 -15.31 -11.63
N VAL A 327 15.44 -14.82 -10.38
CA VAL A 327 14.13 -14.46 -9.77
C VAL A 327 13.45 -13.33 -10.54
N ILE A 328 14.19 -12.29 -10.92
CA ILE A 328 13.66 -11.11 -11.62
C ILE A 328 13.36 -11.40 -13.08
N LEU A 329 14.29 -12.04 -13.80
CA LEU A 329 14.23 -12.16 -15.27
C LEU A 329 13.57 -13.45 -15.75
N VAL A 330 13.48 -14.48 -14.91
CA VAL A 330 12.92 -15.78 -15.31
C VAL A 330 11.69 -16.12 -14.47
N ALA A 331 11.82 -16.21 -13.15
CA ALA A 331 10.75 -16.71 -12.30
C ALA A 331 9.48 -15.85 -12.42
N ARG A 332 9.59 -14.54 -12.29
CA ARG A 332 8.44 -13.63 -12.36
C ARG A 332 7.85 -13.50 -13.76
N PRO A 333 8.62 -13.25 -14.83
CA PRO A 333 8.06 -13.20 -16.17
C PRO A 333 7.38 -14.50 -16.59
N LEU A 334 7.98 -15.64 -16.30
CA LEU A 334 7.41 -16.94 -16.63
C LEU A 334 6.09 -17.17 -15.88
N SER A 335 6.07 -16.87 -14.57
CA SER A 335 4.89 -16.96 -13.73
C SER A 335 3.74 -16.13 -14.29
N VAL A 336 3.94 -14.83 -14.55
CA VAL A 336 2.89 -13.93 -15.03
C VAL A 336 2.45 -14.28 -16.44
N MET A 337 3.40 -14.55 -17.36
CA MET A 337 3.06 -14.83 -18.76
C MET A 337 2.24 -16.10 -18.89
N LEU A 338 2.59 -17.18 -18.18
CA LEU A 338 1.84 -18.44 -18.22
C LEU A 338 0.48 -18.33 -17.49
N SER A 339 0.45 -17.70 -16.32
CA SER A 339 -0.78 -17.59 -15.52
C SER A 339 -1.83 -16.68 -16.15
N THR A 340 -1.42 -15.69 -16.96
CA THR A 340 -2.36 -14.72 -17.54
C THR A 340 -2.75 -15.05 -18.99
N ILE A 341 -2.39 -16.24 -19.51
CA ILE A 341 -2.84 -16.69 -20.82
C ILE A 341 -4.36 -16.82 -20.84
N GLY A 342 -5.01 -16.21 -21.82
CA GLY A 342 -6.47 -16.28 -21.98
C GLY A 342 -7.28 -15.48 -20.96
N CYS A 343 -6.63 -14.63 -20.13
CA CYS A 343 -7.32 -13.81 -19.13
C CYS A 343 -7.77 -12.42 -19.63
N GLY A 344 -7.56 -12.09 -20.91
CA GLY A 344 -7.98 -10.82 -21.49
C GLY A 344 -7.23 -9.58 -20.96
N LEU A 345 -6.03 -9.75 -20.40
CA LEU A 345 -5.16 -8.65 -20.01
C LEU A 345 -4.35 -8.15 -21.22
N PRO A 346 -4.28 -6.83 -21.46
CA PRO A 346 -3.41 -6.24 -22.47
C PRO A 346 -1.95 -6.61 -22.24
N ILE A 347 -1.18 -6.73 -23.32
CA ILE A 347 0.23 -7.13 -23.22
C ILE A 347 1.06 -6.16 -22.37
N ASN A 348 0.76 -4.86 -22.42
CA ASN A 348 1.44 -3.85 -21.63
C ASN A 348 1.23 -4.07 -20.11
N GLU A 349 0.01 -4.43 -19.71
CA GLU A 349 -0.31 -4.76 -18.31
C GLU A 349 0.42 -6.05 -17.89
N ARG A 350 0.45 -7.06 -18.74
CA ARG A 350 1.17 -8.31 -18.47
C ARG A 350 2.67 -8.08 -18.34
N LEU A 351 3.29 -7.29 -19.22
CA LEU A 351 4.70 -6.92 -19.15
C LEU A 351 5.04 -6.17 -17.86
N PHE A 352 4.20 -5.25 -17.46
CA PHE A 352 4.42 -4.51 -16.21
C PHE A 352 4.29 -5.42 -14.98
N LEU A 353 3.27 -6.28 -14.92
CA LEU A 353 3.11 -7.27 -13.84
C LEU A 353 4.26 -8.28 -13.80
N SER A 354 4.81 -8.65 -14.98
CA SER A 354 5.98 -9.52 -15.09
C SER A 354 7.25 -8.88 -14.51
N TRP A 355 7.29 -7.56 -14.42
CA TRP A 355 8.40 -6.83 -13.81
C TRP A 355 8.15 -6.55 -12.33
N LEU A 356 6.89 -6.38 -11.90
CA LEU A 356 6.54 -5.92 -10.57
C LEU A 356 6.30 -7.09 -9.60
N ALA A 357 7.30 -7.49 -8.84
CA ALA A 357 7.16 -8.48 -7.75
C ALA A 357 8.19 -8.26 -6.62
N PRO A 358 8.19 -7.11 -5.95
CA PRO A 358 9.11 -6.91 -4.84
C PRO A 358 8.78 -7.89 -3.71
N ARG A 359 9.81 -8.46 -3.10
CA ARG A 359 9.67 -9.35 -1.95
C ARG A 359 9.56 -8.52 -0.67
N GLY A 360 8.73 -8.98 0.27
CA GLY A 360 8.38 -8.22 1.45
C GLY A 360 9.03 -8.70 2.73
N ILE A 361 8.70 -8.00 3.82
CA ILE A 361 9.19 -8.27 5.18
C ILE A 361 8.72 -9.64 5.68
N VAL A 362 7.54 -10.08 5.27
CA VAL A 362 7.00 -11.41 5.65
C VAL A 362 7.95 -12.52 5.22
N ALA A 363 8.49 -12.45 4.00
CA ALA A 363 9.48 -13.40 3.52
C ALA A 363 10.75 -13.40 4.39
N ALA A 364 11.20 -12.22 4.85
CA ALA A 364 12.34 -12.10 5.76
C ALA A 364 12.06 -12.71 7.12
N ALA A 365 10.89 -12.42 7.71
CA ALA A 365 10.47 -12.97 9.00
C ALA A 365 10.36 -14.49 8.96
N VAL A 366 9.69 -15.03 7.95
CA VAL A 366 9.52 -16.48 7.76
C VAL A 366 10.89 -17.14 7.54
N ALA A 367 11.76 -16.55 6.71
CA ALA A 367 13.12 -17.07 6.51
C ALA A 367 13.92 -17.12 7.82
N SER A 368 13.83 -16.08 8.66
CA SER A 368 14.52 -16.03 9.95
C SER A 368 14.00 -17.10 10.94
N VAL A 369 12.68 -17.33 10.98
CA VAL A 369 12.08 -18.37 11.85
C VAL A 369 12.54 -19.78 11.44
N PHE A 370 12.54 -20.08 10.14
CA PHE A 370 12.98 -21.40 9.67
C PHE A 370 14.49 -21.60 9.74
N ALA A 371 15.26 -20.54 9.57
CA ALA A 371 16.71 -20.58 9.72
C ALA A 371 17.15 -21.13 11.08
N LEU A 372 16.47 -20.74 12.17
CA LEU A 372 16.73 -21.25 13.50
C LEU A 372 16.54 -22.78 13.63
N LYS A 373 15.74 -23.38 12.73
CA LYS A 373 15.45 -24.83 12.71
C LYS A 373 16.37 -25.62 11.77
N LEU A 374 17.16 -24.95 10.91
CA LEU A 374 17.92 -25.57 9.81
C LEU A 374 19.42 -25.74 10.05
N GLY A 375 19.98 -25.26 11.14
CA GLY A 375 21.41 -25.42 11.48
C GLY A 375 22.40 -24.54 10.70
N ASP A 376 22.07 -24.07 9.48
CA ASP A 376 22.86 -23.12 8.65
C ASP A 376 22.10 -21.80 8.50
N ALA A 377 21.68 -21.24 9.61
CA ALA A 377 20.79 -20.09 9.70
C ALA A 377 21.24 -18.90 8.84
N ASP A 378 22.52 -18.55 8.94
CA ASP A 378 23.05 -17.31 8.39
C ASP A 378 23.05 -17.29 6.86
N LYS A 379 23.46 -18.38 6.21
CA LYS A 379 23.45 -18.47 4.74
C LYS A 379 22.03 -18.45 4.17
N PHE A 380 21.10 -19.13 4.82
CA PHE A 380 19.71 -19.21 4.36
C PHE A 380 19.02 -17.86 4.45
N VAL A 381 19.18 -17.15 5.57
CA VAL A 381 18.67 -15.78 5.76
C VAL A 381 19.29 -14.83 4.76
N ALA A 382 20.62 -14.86 4.60
CA ALA A 382 21.32 -13.98 3.66
C ALA A 382 20.84 -14.18 2.21
N ALA A 383 20.58 -15.43 1.78
CA ALA A 383 20.02 -15.71 0.46
C ALA A 383 18.63 -15.07 0.25
N ALA A 384 17.75 -15.19 1.25
CA ALA A 384 16.43 -14.54 1.21
C ALA A 384 16.57 -13.02 1.14
N PHE A 385 17.45 -12.43 1.94
CA PHE A 385 17.67 -10.99 1.95
C PHE A 385 18.29 -10.44 0.68
N ILE A 386 19.19 -11.18 0.00
CA ILE A 386 19.70 -10.80 -1.33
C ILE A 386 18.54 -10.55 -2.29
N VAL A 387 17.55 -11.44 -2.28
CA VAL A 387 16.37 -11.32 -3.17
C VAL A 387 15.47 -10.17 -2.70
N ILE A 388 15.21 -10.05 -1.40
CA ILE A 388 14.35 -8.98 -0.86
C ILE A 388 14.95 -7.61 -1.19
N VAL A 389 16.18 -7.36 -0.77
CA VAL A 389 16.89 -6.09 -0.99
C VAL A 389 17.05 -5.83 -2.48
N GLY A 390 17.53 -6.83 -3.24
CA GLY A 390 17.75 -6.71 -4.67
C GLY A 390 16.48 -6.39 -5.45
N THR A 391 15.35 -7.06 -5.15
CA THR A 391 14.07 -6.79 -5.82
C THR A 391 13.51 -5.41 -5.45
N VAL A 392 13.64 -4.99 -4.18
CA VAL A 392 13.22 -3.64 -3.74
C VAL A 392 14.00 -2.56 -4.48
N VAL A 393 15.33 -2.71 -4.58
CA VAL A 393 16.19 -1.74 -5.28
C VAL A 393 15.87 -1.70 -6.77
N VAL A 394 15.85 -2.86 -7.44
CA VAL A 394 15.61 -2.92 -8.89
C VAL A 394 14.23 -2.36 -9.24
N TYR A 395 13.19 -2.81 -8.58
CA TYR A 395 11.82 -2.35 -8.89
C TYR A 395 11.57 -0.93 -8.41
N GLY A 396 12.11 -0.53 -7.27
CA GLY A 396 12.02 0.83 -6.77
C GLY A 396 12.60 1.87 -7.73
N LEU A 397 13.68 1.53 -8.42
CA LEU A 397 14.34 2.42 -9.39
C LEU A 397 13.73 2.36 -10.79
N THR A 398 13.22 1.20 -11.20
CA THR A 398 12.86 0.97 -12.61
C THR A 398 11.37 0.94 -12.89
N ALA A 399 10.52 0.65 -11.89
CA ALA A 399 9.09 0.41 -12.13
C ALA A 399 8.34 1.66 -12.63
N ASP A 400 8.65 2.85 -12.15
CA ASP A 400 8.03 4.10 -12.62
C ASP A 400 8.43 4.41 -14.08
N TRP A 401 9.69 4.23 -14.43
CA TRP A 401 10.17 4.38 -15.80
C TRP A 401 9.48 3.38 -16.74
N LEU A 402 9.37 2.10 -16.33
CA LEU A 402 8.73 1.07 -17.13
C LEU A 402 7.22 1.34 -17.29
N ALA A 403 6.53 1.74 -16.22
CA ALA A 403 5.12 2.10 -16.26
C ALA A 403 4.83 3.20 -17.28
N ARG A 404 5.67 4.24 -17.28
CA ARG A 404 5.56 5.34 -18.26
C ARG A 404 5.84 4.87 -19.68
N ARG A 405 6.86 4.05 -19.90
CA ARG A 405 7.20 3.52 -21.23
C ARG A 405 6.10 2.62 -21.80
N LEU A 406 5.41 1.87 -20.96
CA LEU A 406 4.28 1.02 -21.36
C LEU A 406 2.95 1.79 -21.47
N GLY A 407 2.93 3.08 -21.18
CA GLY A 407 1.71 3.90 -21.21
C GLY A 407 0.74 3.59 -20.06
N LEU A 408 1.23 2.98 -18.98
CA LEU A 408 0.43 2.60 -17.81
C LEU A 408 0.48 3.64 -16.68
N SER A 409 1.30 4.66 -16.78
CA SER A 409 1.39 5.75 -15.81
C SER A 409 1.46 7.10 -16.51
N ILE A 410 0.74 8.06 -15.98
CA ILE A 410 0.78 9.45 -16.43
C ILE A 410 1.56 10.25 -15.38
N ALA A 411 2.74 10.70 -15.73
CA ALA A 411 3.65 11.40 -14.81
C ALA A 411 3.05 12.67 -14.18
N ASN A 412 2.12 13.31 -14.89
CA ASN A 412 1.41 14.50 -14.40
C ASN A 412 -0.05 14.45 -14.90
N PRO A 413 -0.95 13.79 -14.16
CA PRO A 413 -2.33 13.66 -14.59
C PRO A 413 -2.98 15.04 -14.62
N GLN A 414 -3.35 15.49 -15.82
CA GLN A 414 -4.00 16.78 -16.05
C GLN A 414 -5.53 16.69 -15.99
N GLY A 415 -6.07 15.48 -15.86
CA GLY A 415 -7.52 15.28 -15.82
C GLY A 415 -8.18 15.95 -14.61
N VAL A 416 -9.45 16.27 -14.76
CA VAL A 416 -10.21 17.08 -13.81
C VAL A 416 -11.45 16.33 -13.34
N LEU A 417 -11.57 16.17 -12.02
CA LEU A 417 -12.79 15.75 -11.35
C LEU A 417 -13.62 16.98 -11.02
N ILE A 418 -14.85 17.05 -11.51
CA ILE A 418 -15.75 18.19 -11.26
C ILE A 418 -16.86 17.73 -10.34
N ALA A 419 -16.95 18.30 -9.15
CA ALA A 419 -18.05 18.11 -8.22
C ALA A 419 -19.20 19.04 -8.61
N SER A 420 -20.07 18.59 -9.41
CA SER A 420 -21.33 19.05 -9.97
C SER A 420 -21.44 18.73 -11.46
N ALA A 421 -22.68 18.68 -11.99
CA ALA A 421 -22.96 18.54 -13.42
C ALA A 421 -24.02 19.55 -13.94
N HIS A 422 -24.15 20.72 -13.27
CA HIS A 422 -25.01 21.80 -13.73
C HIS A 422 -24.49 22.42 -15.07
N SER A 423 -25.25 23.31 -15.70
CA SER A 423 -24.95 23.87 -17.01
C SER A 423 -23.52 24.44 -17.14
N GLY A 424 -23.09 25.25 -16.18
CA GLY A 424 -21.73 25.81 -16.15
C GLY A 424 -20.63 24.76 -15.96
N ALA A 425 -20.86 23.76 -15.13
CA ALA A 425 -19.92 22.66 -14.95
C ALA A 425 -19.77 21.81 -16.23
N ARG A 426 -20.88 21.57 -16.95
CA ARG A 426 -20.86 20.88 -18.24
C ARG A 426 -20.12 21.68 -19.31
N ALA A 427 -20.35 23.00 -19.38
CA ALA A 427 -19.64 23.87 -20.33
C ALA A 427 -18.12 23.85 -20.10
N ILE A 428 -17.68 23.87 -18.83
CA ILE A 428 -16.26 23.74 -18.49
C ILE A 428 -15.74 22.34 -18.87
N ALA A 429 -16.50 21.29 -18.58
CA ALA A 429 -16.13 19.91 -18.91
C ALA A 429 -16.01 19.70 -20.42
N GLU A 430 -16.91 20.26 -21.22
CA GLU A 430 -16.88 20.21 -22.69
C GLU A 430 -15.64 20.93 -23.26
N ALA A 431 -15.33 22.10 -22.71
CA ALA A 431 -14.14 22.87 -23.13
C ALA A 431 -12.85 22.09 -22.82
N LEU A 432 -12.76 21.46 -21.66
CA LEU A 432 -11.62 20.61 -21.28
C LEU A 432 -11.53 19.35 -22.17
N LYS A 433 -12.66 18.71 -22.46
CA LYS A 433 -12.73 17.56 -23.37
C LYS A 433 -12.25 17.89 -24.78
N LYS A 434 -12.61 19.07 -25.32
CA LYS A 434 -12.11 19.57 -26.63
C LYS A 434 -10.58 19.74 -26.63
N LEU A 435 -9.97 19.96 -25.48
CA LEU A 435 -8.51 20.04 -25.30
C LEU A 435 -7.86 18.68 -25.02
N ASN A 436 -8.58 17.58 -25.15
CA ASN A 436 -8.14 16.21 -24.80
C ASN A 436 -7.71 16.04 -23.34
N ILE A 437 -8.27 16.85 -22.42
CA ILE A 437 -8.06 16.71 -20.98
C ILE A 437 -9.14 15.77 -20.44
N PRO A 438 -8.77 14.66 -19.77
CA PRO A 438 -9.75 13.76 -19.15
C PRO A 438 -10.59 14.50 -18.11
N VAL A 439 -11.92 14.34 -18.19
CA VAL A 439 -12.85 14.96 -17.24
C VAL A 439 -13.82 13.92 -16.73
N GLN A 440 -14.17 14.00 -15.45
CA GLN A 440 -15.21 13.21 -14.81
C GLN A 440 -16.12 14.14 -14.02
N LEU A 441 -17.42 14.10 -14.29
CA LEU A 441 -18.44 14.86 -13.54
C LEU A 441 -19.05 13.97 -12.46
N VAL A 442 -19.26 14.52 -11.27
CA VAL A 442 -19.92 13.83 -10.14
C VAL A 442 -21.05 14.72 -9.62
N ASP A 443 -22.28 14.21 -9.60
CA ASP A 443 -23.45 14.94 -9.10
C ASP A 443 -24.44 13.99 -8.43
N THR A 444 -25.20 14.49 -7.47
CA THR A 444 -26.31 13.80 -6.82
C THR A 444 -27.66 14.05 -7.48
N ASN A 445 -27.70 15.00 -8.43
CA ASN A 445 -28.93 15.33 -9.16
C ASN A 445 -29.05 14.47 -10.44
N PRO A 446 -30.07 13.57 -10.51
CA PRO A 446 -30.27 12.73 -11.69
C PRO A 446 -30.49 13.50 -12.99
N SER A 447 -31.11 14.69 -12.92
CA SER A 447 -31.37 15.51 -14.10
C SER A 447 -30.09 16.05 -14.71
N ASN A 448 -29.18 16.56 -13.87
CA ASN A 448 -27.86 17.03 -14.29
C ASN A 448 -27.03 15.90 -14.91
N ILE A 449 -27.06 14.72 -14.29
CA ILE A 449 -26.34 13.53 -14.80
C ILE A 449 -26.90 13.09 -16.16
N ARG A 450 -28.23 13.08 -16.34
CA ARG A 450 -28.85 12.75 -17.63
C ARG A 450 -28.42 13.74 -18.72
N ALA A 451 -28.50 15.04 -18.43
CA ALA A 451 -28.09 16.08 -19.36
C ALA A 451 -26.62 15.94 -19.78
N ALA A 452 -25.73 15.73 -18.81
CA ALA A 452 -24.31 15.55 -19.09
C ALA A 452 -24.02 14.28 -19.92
N ARG A 453 -24.75 13.18 -19.69
CA ARG A 453 -24.66 11.96 -20.51
C ARG A 453 -25.12 12.18 -21.95
N MET A 454 -26.19 12.94 -22.14
CA MET A 454 -26.68 13.30 -23.48
C MET A 454 -25.65 14.14 -24.25
N GLU A 455 -24.86 14.97 -23.56
CA GLU A 455 -23.73 15.72 -24.10
C GLU A 455 -22.46 14.85 -24.29
N GLY A 456 -22.52 13.54 -23.97
CA GLY A 456 -21.42 12.60 -24.10
C GLY A 456 -20.30 12.83 -23.09
N LEU A 457 -20.59 13.46 -21.95
CA LEU A 457 -19.62 13.68 -20.88
C LEU A 457 -19.59 12.49 -19.91
N PRO A 458 -18.39 12.06 -19.46
CA PRO A 458 -18.27 11.02 -18.44
C PRO A 458 -18.87 11.49 -17.12
N THR A 459 -19.81 10.74 -16.57
CA THR A 459 -20.54 11.13 -15.35
C THR A 459 -20.65 9.98 -14.37
N LEU A 460 -20.61 10.33 -13.07
CA LEU A 460 -20.93 9.44 -11.98
C LEU A 460 -22.08 10.04 -11.16
N PHE A 461 -23.12 9.23 -10.92
CA PHE A 461 -24.18 9.55 -9.97
C PHE A 461 -23.72 9.16 -8.55
N ALA A 462 -23.19 10.12 -7.81
CA ALA A 462 -22.68 9.92 -6.47
C ALA A 462 -22.60 11.26 -5.71
N ASN A 463 -22.54 11.17 -4.38
CA ASN A 463 -22.17 12.32 -3.56
C ASN A 463 -20.63 12.42 -3.50
N ILE A 464 -20.07 13.57 -3.84
CA ILE A 464 -18.61 13.83 -3.82
C ILE A 464 -18.01 13.61 -2.42
N LEU A 465 -18.79 13.74 -1.37
CA LEU A 465 -18.36 13.50 0.02
C LEU A 465 -18.47 12.03 0.44
N SER A 466 -19.10 11.18 -0.39
CA SER A 466 -19.24 9.76 -0.09
C SER A 466 -17.91 9.01 -0.17
N GLN A 467 -17.81 7.91 0.57
CA GLN A 467 -16.63 7.05 0.50
C GLN A 467 -16.45 6.38 -0.87
N HIS A 468 -17.53 6.26 -1.65
CA HIS A 468 -17.53 5.67 -2.99
C HIS A 468 -16.69 6.44 -4.02
N ILE A 469 -16.30 7.68 -3.71
CA ILE A 469 -15.39 8.46 -4.57
C ILE A 469 -13.98 7.86 -4.60
N HIS A 470 -13.56 7.17 -3.54
CA HIS A 470 -12.30 6.41 -3.56
C HIS A 470 -12.35 5.20 -4.50
N ASP A 471 -13.56 4.73 -4.84
CA ASP A 471 -13.79 3.60 -5.74
C ASP A 471 -13.70 3.98 -7.20
N LEU A 472 -13.63 5.29 -7.48
CA LEU A 472 -13.44 5.77 -8.82
C LEU A 472 -12.06 5.36 -9.34
N ASN A 473 -12.05 4.90 -10.57
CA ASN A 473 -10.82 4.81 -11.32
C ASN A 473 -10.33 6.24 -11.59
N LEU A 474 -9.56 6.81 -10.67
CA LEU A 474 -9.00 8.16 -10.77
C LEU A 474 -7.85 8.22 -11.80
N GLY A 475 -7.66 7.18 -12.59
CA GLY A 475 -6.62 7.11 -13.61
C GLY A 475 -6.69 8.28 -14.57
N GLY A 476 -5.62 9.08 -14.61
CA GLY A 476 -5.54 10.28 -15.44
C GLY A 476 -6.13 11.54 -14.82
N LEU A 477 -6.88 11.48 -13.70
CA LEU A 477 -7.37 12.65 -12.97
C LEU A 477 -6.31 13.11 -11.95
N GLY A 478 -6.09 14.43 -11.91
CA GLY A 478 -5.10 15.03 -11.01
C GLY A 478 -5.58 16.30 -10.32
N ARG A 479 -6.80 16.77 -10.61
CA ARG A 479 -7.36 18.00 -10.05
C ARG A 479 -8.82 17.82 -9.66
N LEU A 480 -9.25 18.55 -8.62
CA LEU A 480 -10.67 18.69 -8.27
C LEU A 480 -11.14 20.12 -8.44
N LEU A 481 -12.31 20.28 -9.07
CA LEU A 481 -13.08 21.53 -9.09
C LEU A 481 -14.41 21.32 -8.35
N ALA A 482 -14.58 21.98 -7.21
CA ALA A 482 -15.83 21.98 -6.46
C ALA A 482 -16.71 23.16 -6.93
N LEU A 483 -17.73 22.84 -7.73
CA LEU A 483 -18.60 23.79 -8.43
C LEU A 483 -20.08 23.61 -8.05
N THR A 484 -20.39 23.10 -6.85
CA THR A 484 -21.77 22.91 -6.42
C THR A 484 -22.43 24.22 -6.03
N SER A 485 -23.76 24.23 -5.96
CA SER A 485 -24.53 25.40 -5.51
C SER A 485 -24.42 25.68 -3.99
N ASN A 486 -23.86 24.75 -3.23
CA ASN A 486 -23.71 24.88 -1.77
C ASN A 486 -22.24 25.13 -1.43
N ASP A 487 -21.97 26.30 -0.82
CA ASP A 487 -20.62 26.71 -0.46
C ASP A 487 -19.97 25.79 0.58
N GLU A 488 -20.73 25.25 1.54
CA GLU A 488 -20.23 24.32 2.55
C GLU A 488 -19.80 22.98 1.90
N VAL A 489 -20.61 22.48 0.95
CA VAL A 489 -20.25 21.28 0.18
C VAL A 489 -19.01 21.54 -0.66
N ASN A 490 -18.82 22.73 -1.20
CA ASN A 490 -17.62 23.10 -1.97
C ASN A 490 -16.35 23.08 -1.09
N VAL A 491 -16.44 23.59 0.15
CA VAL A 491 -15.34 23.54 1.13
C VAL A 491 -14.99 22.09 1.49
N LEU A 492 -16.00 21.29 1.84
CA LEU A 492 -15.79 19.87 2.18
C LEU A 492 -15.26 19.06 0.98
N ALA A 493 -15.79 19.32 -0.22
CA ALA A 493 -15.32 18.68 -1.44
C ALA A 493 -13.86 19.06 -1.76
N ALA A 494 -13.48 20.33 -1.54
CA ALA A 494 -12.10 20.76 -1.70
C ALA A 494 -11.16 20.12 -0.68
N GLY A 495 -11.60 19.93 0.57
CA GLY A 495 -10.89 19.12 1.57
C GLY A 495 -10.68 17.69 1.08
N ARG A 496 -11.73 17.08 0.53
CA ARG A 496 -11.63 15.75 -0.06
C ARG A 496 -10.70 15.69 -1.26
N GLY A 497 -10.72 16.71 -2.12
CA GLY A 497 -9.79 16.86 -3.22
C GLY A 497 -8.35 17.02 -2.76
N ALA A 498 -8.12 17.70 -1.65
CA ALA A 498 -6.81 17.86 -1.06
C ALA A 498 -6.23 16.52 -0.56
N GLU A 499 -7.07 15.62 -0.05
CA GLU A 499 -6.68 14.25 0.29
C GLU A 499 -6.32 13.42 -0.97
N LEU A 500 -7.09 13.56 -2.06
CA LEU A 500 -6.94 12.76 -3.28
C LEU A 500 -5.78 13.25 -4.18
N PHE A 501 -5.68 14.55 -4.39
CA PHE A 501 -4.80 15.17 -5.39
C PHE A 501 -3.76 16.13 -4.80
N GLY A 502 -3.87 16.44 -3.51
CA GLY A 502 -3.07 17.45 -2.82
C GLY A 502 -3.74 18.84 -2.82
N ARG A 503 -3.40 19.66 -1.81
CA ARG A 503 -3.99 21.00 -1.62
C ARG A 503 -3.78 21.96 -2.80
N LYS A 504 -2.70 21.81 -3.55
CA LYS A 504 -2.37 22.66 -4.69
C LYS A 504 -3.26 22.40 -5.89
N GLU A 505 -3.81 21.21 -6.01
CA GLU A 505 -4.61 20.74 -7.14
C GLU A 505 -6.12 20.65 -6.80
N SER A 506 -6.52 21.18 -5.65
CA SER A 506 -7.92 21.22 -5.21
C SER A 506 -8.45 22.66 -5.25
N TYR A 507 -9.55 22.86 -5.97
CA TYR A 507 -10.13 24.17 -6.24
C TYR A 507 -11.61 24.20 -5.85
N ARG A 508 -12.07 25.36 -5.35
CA ARG A 508 -13.47 25.62 -5.01
C ARG A 508 -13.91 27.00 -5.50
N LEU A 509 -15.21 27.21 -5.59
CA LEU A 509 -15.78 28.53 -5.82
C LEU A 509 -15.58 29.47 -4.63
N GLY A 510 -15.68 30.77 -4.90
CA GLY A 510 -15.74 31.80 -3.89
C GLY A 510 -17.01 31.65 -3.04
N ILE A 511 -16.94 32.01 -1.76
CA ILE A 511 -18.06 31.96 -0.82
C ILE A 511 -18.85 33.27 -0.92
N ASN A 512 -20.19 33.19 -0.93
CA ASN A 512 -21.05 34.34 -0.82
C ASN A 512 -20.99 34.91 0.60
N SER A 513 -20.24 35.99 0.79
CA SER A 513 -20.01 36.63 2.10
C SER A 513 -21.12 37.61 2.56
N THR A 514 -22.36 37.44 2.11
CA THR A 514 -23.51 38.21 2.59
C THR A 514 -23.99 37.63 3.92
N GLY A 515 -23.32 38.00 5.02
CA GLY A 515 -23.84 37.74 6.38
C GLY A 515 -22.92 37.06 7.39
N ALA A 516 -21.86 36.38 6.97
CA ALA A 516 -20.90 35.83 7.94
C ALA A 516 -19.82 36.85 8.25
N SER A 517 -19.61 37.13 9.54
CA SER A 517 -18.56 38.01 10.03
C SER A 517 -17.21 37.62 9.41
N ARG A 518 -16.54 38.59 8.81
CA ARG A 518 -15.18 38.46 8.23
C ARG A 518 -14.16 37.84 9.22
N ARG A 519 -14.50 37.75 10.49
CA ARG A 519 -13.67 37.20 11.57
C ARG A 519 -13.73 35.66 11.63
N ASP A 520 -14.85 35.04 11.23
CA ASP A 520 -15.00 33.58 11.24
C ASP A 520 -14.40 32.92 9.97
N ALA A 521 -14.22 33.71 8.90
CA ALA A 521 -13.58 33.28 7.65
C ALA A 521 -12.03 33.31 7.69
N SER A 522 -11.44 33.81 8.76
CA SER A 522 -9.98 34.00 8.87
C SER A 522 -9.23 32.77 9.41
N SER A 523 -9.91 31.70 9.72
CA SER A 523 -9.24 30.47 10.15
C SER A 523 -8.70 29.71 8.94
N GLY A 524 -7.44 29.34 8.97
CA GLY A 524 -6.74 28.52 7.97
C GLY A 524 -7.31 27.11 7.76
N MET A 525 -8.59 26.90 8.09
CA MET A 525 -9.38 25.68 7.90
C MET A 525 -10.10 25.61 6.55
N LEU A 526 -10.15 26.69 5.76
CA LEU A 526 -10.77 26.66 4.44
C LEU A 526 -9.83 25.96 3.44
N GLU A 527 -10.00 24.67 3.28
CA GLU A 527 -9.21 23.87 2.37
C GLU A 527 -9.56 24.17 0.90
N GLY A 528 -8.52 24.15 0.03
CA GLY A 528 -8.65 24.37 -1.40
C GLY A 528 -8.41 25.82 -1.87
N ARG A 529 -7.94 25.93 -3.11
CA ARG A 529 -7.69 27.22 -3.78
C ARG A 529 -8.99 27.77 -4.35
N VAL A 530 -9.18 29.10 -4.26
CA VAL A 530 -10.35 29.74 -4.89
C VAL A 530 -10.15 29.81 -6.39
N LEU A 531 -11.12 29.23 -7.14
CA LEU A 531 -11.14 29.21 -8.60
C LEU A 531 -11.68 30.56 -9.13
N PHE A 532 -11.06 31.09 -10.17
CA PHE A 532 -11.45 32.32 -10.87
C PHE A 532 -11.45 33.62 -10.02
N GLY A 533 -11.02 33.56 -8.78
CA GLY A 533 -10.97 34.70 -7.86
C GLY A 533 -12.12 34.76 -6.84
N PRO A 534 -12.01 35.66 -5.84
CA PRO A 534 -12.94 35.69 -4.70
C PRO A 534 -14.41 35.98 -5.03
N GLY A 535 -14.66 36.68 -6.12
CA GLY A 535 -16.01 37.02 -6.59
C GLY A 535 -16.67 35.95 -7.47
N ALA A 536 -15.99 34.88 -7.79
CA ALA A 536 -16.54 33.79 -8.61
C ALA A 536 -17.36 32.82 -7.74
N THR A 537 -18.57 33.24 -7.42
CA THR A 537 -19.55 32.41 -6.69
C THR A 537 -20.38 31.57 -7.66
N TYR A 538 -21.10 30.56 -7.12
CA TYR A 538 -22.03 29.77 -7.92
C TYR A 538 -23.09 30.65 -8.62
N GLN A 539 -23.67 31.62 -7.91
CA GLN A 539 -24.71 32.51 -8.44
C GLN A 539 -24.19 33.34 -9.62
N GLU A 540 -22.97 33.85 -9.52
CA GLU A 540 -22.36 34.62 -10.61
C GLU A 540 -22.04 33.73 -11.83
N LEU A 541 -21.58 32.51 -11.61
CA LEU A 541 -21.38 31.56 -12.72
C LEU A 541 -22.70 31.17 -13.37
N ASP A 542 -23.72 30.85 -12.59
CA ASP A 542 -25.04 30.46 -13.11
C ASP A 542 -25.69 31.60 -13.91
N ARG A 543 -25.59 32.82 -13.39
CA ARG A 543 -26.05 34.03 -14.12
C ARG A 543 -25.32 34.17 -15.46
N ARG A 544 -23.99 34.08 -15.49
CA ARG A 544 -23.21 34.24 -16.73
C ARG A 544 -23.54 33.18 -17.76
N PHE A 545 -23.65 31.94 -17.38
CA PHE A 545 -24.03 30.85 -18.27
C PHE A 545 -25.50 30.95 -18.71
N GLY A 546 -26.40 31.45 -17.83
CA GLY A 546 -27.79 31.75 -18.18
C GLY A 546 -27.91 32.87 -19.20
N GLU A 547 -27.00 33.84 -19.20
CA GLU A 547 -26.88 34.91 -20.19
C GLU A 547 -26.20 34.47 -21.51
N GLY A 548 -25.87 33.18 -21.66
CA GLY A 548 -25.28 32.64 -22.89
C GLY A 548 -23.76 32.82 -23.01
N GLN A 549 -23.06 33.14 -21.91
CA GLN A 549 -21.59 33.20 -21.93
C GLN A 549 -21.01 31.80 -22.15
N VAL A 550 -19.93 31.73 -22.91
CA VAL A 550 -19.25 30.47 -23.27
C VAL A 550 -17.84 30.41 -22.71
N VAL A 551 -17.40 29.21 -22.43
CA VAL A 551 -16.00 28.96 -22.03
C VAL A 551 -15.10 29.01 -23.25
N LYS A 552 -14.17 29.97 -23.29
CA LYS A 552 -13.21 30.14 -24.38
C LYS A 552 -11.84 29.61 -23.97
N ALA A 553 -11.30 28.68 -24.73
CA ALA A 553 -9.93 28.22 -24.58
C ALA A 553 -8.98 29.17 -25.34
N THR A 554 -8.01 29.73 -24.63
CA THR A 554 -6.99 30.60 -25.24
C THR A 554 -5.61 29.96 -25.03
N LYS A 555 -4.88 29.77 -26.13
CA LYS A 555 -3.50 29.28 -26.09
C LYS A 555 -2.59 30.42 -25.63
N LEU A 556 -1.93 30.24 -24.46
CA LEU A 556 -0.94 31.20 -23.98
C LEU A 556 0.34 31.04 -24.81
N SER A 557 0.80 32.11 -25.46
CA SER A 557 2.13 32.13 -26.06
C SER A 557 3.18 32.51 -25.02
N THR A 558 4.43 32.17 -25.27
CA THR A 558 5.57 32.45 -24.37
C THR A 558 5.76 33.96 -24.08
N ASN A 559 5.15 34.83 -24.83
CA ASN A 559 5.21 36.28 -24.67
C ASN A 559 4.10 36.88 -23.78
N PHE A 560 3.13 36.06 -23.33
CA PHE A 560 2.06 36.51 -22.42
C PHE A 560 2.41 36.17 -20.99
N ARG A 561 2.68 37.18 -20.17
CA ARG A 561 2.67 37.01 -18.71
C ARG A 561 1.22 36.88 -18.24
N THR A 562 0.96 35.94 -17.34
CA THR A 562 -0.36 35.62 -16.76
C THR A 562 -1.10 36.82 -16.14
N THR A 563 -0.40 37.90 -15.86
CA THR A 563 -0.96 39.18 -15.35
C THR A 563 -1.65 40.03 -16.41
N ASP A 564 -1.31 39.89 -17.69
CA ASP A 564 -1.84 40.76 -18.76
C ASP A 564 -3.13 40.21 -19.36
N SER A 565 -3.34 38.89 -19.32
CA SER A 565 -4.56 38.26 -19.85
C SER A 565 -5.81 38.53 -19.02
N CYS A 566 -5.66 38.79 -17.70
CA CYS A 566 -6.80 39.12 -16.83
C CYS A 566 -7.23 40.58 -16.85
N ARG A 567 -6.40 41.50 -17.37
CA ARG A 567 -6.73 42.93 -17.45
C ARG A 567 -7.54 43.31 -18.70
N ASN A 568 -7.42 42.57 -19.81
CA ASN A 568 -8.06 42.92 -21.10
C ASN A 568 -9.42 42.24 -21.32
N THR A 569 -10.00 41.55 -20.35
CA THR A 569 -11.36 40.96 -20.46
C THR A 569 -12.41 41.72 -19.63
N ARG A 570 -12.27 43.02 -19.42
CA ARG A 570 -13.42 43.85 -19.01
C ARG A 570 -14.23 44.15 -20.26
N PRO A 571 -15.52 43.77 -20.33
CA PRO A 571 -16.40 44.25 -21.37
C PRO A 571 -16.62 45.77 -21.20
N PRO A 572 -16.95 46.50 -22.27
CA PRO A 572 -17.19 47.94 -22.26
C PRO A 572 -18.36 48.32 -21.36
#